data_540ae02b3c197bc596484684fb408f15
#
_entry.id   540ae02b3c197bc596484684fb408f15
#
_cell.length_a   1.000
_cell.length_b   1.000
_cell.length_c   1.000
_cell.angle_alpha   90.00
_cell.angle_beta   90.00
_cell.angle_gamma   90.00
#
_symmetry.space_group_name_H-M   'P 1'
#
loop_
_entity.id
_entity.type
_entity.pdbx_description
1 polymer ?
#
loop_
_entity_poly.entity_id
_entity_poly.type
_entity_poly.pdbx_seq_one_letter_code
_entity_poly.pdbx_strand_id
1 'polypeptide(L)'
;MKKTLYDYKDIIKKLPIKDKYTKEELLIEDFLIEKENNIEIYYAPHNEYFNQKAKIFIVGITPGFQQMSTAISTARKELEFTDDINEVQYRCKVAARFSGSLRKNIINMLNDIKLNEALHIESVSEIFEEKDYLLHTVSLIPYPVFVKKENYTG
;
A
#
# COMPACT_ATOMS: atom_id res chain seq x y z
N MET A 1 8.65 6.90 -18.95
CA MET A 1 7.20 6.91 -18.64
C MET A 1 6.99 6.13 -17.35
N LYS A 2 6.21 6.66 -16.38
CA LYS A 2 5.99 5.98 -15.09
C LYS A 2 5.15 4.72 -15.34
N LYS A 3 5.65 3.55 -14.97
CA LYS A 3 4.91 2.29 -15.04
C LYS A 3 3.85 2.24 -13.93
N THR A 4 2.70 1.64 -14.23
CA THR A 4 1.54 1.54 -13.36
C THR A 4 1.06 0.09 -13.24
N LEU A 5 0.02 -0.17 -12.45
CA LEU A 5 -0.59 -1.50 -12.34
C LEU A 5 -0.98 -2.08 -13.70
N TYR A 6 -1.37 -1.25 -14.65
CA TYR A 6 -1.66 -1.69 -16.00
C TYR A 6 -0.46 -2.38 -16.66
N ASP A 7 0.75 -1.87 -16.43
CA ASP A 7 1.99 -2.43 -17.02
C ASP A 7 2.47 -3.70 -16.28
N TYR A 8 2.13 -3.81 -14.98
CA TYR A 8 2.54 -4.95 -14.14
C TYR A 8 1.50 -6.06 -14.02
N LYS A 9 0.25 -5.85 -14.49
CA LYS A 9 -0.84 -6.81 -14.31
C LYS A 9 -0.51 -8.22 -14.80
N ASP A 10 0.13 -8.36 -15.95
CA ASP A 10 0.45 -9.65 -16.55
C ASP A 10 1.56 -10.39 -15.78
N ILE A 11 2.49 -9.64 -15.18
CA ILE A 11 3.52 -10.18 -14.29
C ILE A 11 2.86 -10.67 -12.99
N ILE A 12 1.99 -9.86 -12.41
CA ILE A 12 1.27 -10.19 -11.18
C ILE A 12 0.36 -11.41 -11.39
N LYS A 13 -0.35 -11.51 -12.53
CA LYS A 13 -1.21 -12.66 -12.87
C LYS A 13 -0.44 -13.99 -12.96
N LYS A 14 0.86 -13.98 -13.23
CA LYS A 14 1.71 -15.19 -13.26
C LYS A 14 2.11 -15.69 -11.86
N LEU A 15 2.00 -14.87 -10.85
CA LEU A 15 2.32 -15.29 -9.47
C LEU A 15 1.31 -16.32 -8.96
N PRO A 16 1.72 -17.25 -8.09
CA PRO A 16 0.77 -18.15 -7.42
C PRO A 16 -0.17 -17.35 -6.50
N ILE A 17 -1.45 -17.74 -6.44
CA ILE A 17 -2.41 -17.09 -5.53
C ILE A 17 -2.09 -17.49 -4.09
N LYS A 18 -1.77 -16.52 -3.24
CA LYS A 18 -1.51 -16.70 -1.82
C LYS A 18 -1.68 -15.41 -1.03
N ASP A 19 -1.74 -15.51 0.30
CA ASP A 19 -1.98 -14.36 1.17
C ASP A 19 -0.73 -13.49 1.37
N LYS A 20 0.45 -14.10 1.31
CA LYS A 20 1.74 -13.43 1.50
C LYS A 20 2.80 -14.01 0.59
N TYR A 21 3.67 -13.14 0.10
CA TYR A 21 4.88 -13.49 -0.62
C TYR A 21 6.10 -13.25 0.26
N THR A 22 7.20 -13.94 -0.06
CA THR A 22 8.50 -13.71 0.56
C THR A 22 9.29 -12.65 -0.19
N LYS A 23 10.40 -12.17 0.40
CA LYS A 23 11.31 -11.23 -0.27
C LYS A 23 11.90 -11.82 -1.56
N GLU A 24 12.23 -13.11 -1.54
CA GLU A 24 12.79 -13.84 -2.68
C GLU A 24 11.83 -13.91 -3.86
N GLU A 25 10.53 -13.85 -3.60
CA GLU A 25 9.50 -13.91 -4.66
C GLU A 25 9.18 -12.53 -5.25
N LEU A 26 9.36 -11.45 -4.50
CA LEU A 26 8.98 -10.11 -4.95
C LEU A 26 10.16 -9.16 -5.20
N LEU A 27 11.32 -9.35 -4.54
CA LEU A 27 12.50 -8.52 -4.79
C LEU A 27 13.31 -9.08 -5.96
N ILE A 28 12.63 -9.21 -7.10
CA ILE A 28 13.14 -9.76 -8.37
C ILE A 28 13.14 -8.68 -9.45
N GLU A 29 13.87 -8.93 -10.53
CA GLU A 29 14.06 -7.98 -11.65
C GLU A 29 12.72 -7.52 -12.24
N ASP A 30 11.72 -8.39 -12.33
CA ASP A 30 10.42 -8.08 -12.90
C ASP A 30 9.68 -6.96 -12.15
N PHE A 31 9.93 -6.80 -10.85
CA PHE A 31 9.37 -5.72 -10.02
C PHE A 31 10.36 -4.59 -9.73
N LEU A 32 11.61 -4.70 -10.15
CA LEU A 32 12.61 -3.65 -9.93
C LEU A 32 12.30 -2.43 -10.80
N ILE A 33 12.16 -1.27 -10.17
CA ILE A 33 11.96 0.02 -10.84
C ILE A 33 13.30 0.71 -11.08
N GLU A 34 14.11 0.76 -10.02
CA GLU A 34 15.37 1.49 -10.03
C GLU A 34 16.36 0.86 -9.05
N LYS A 35 17.63 0.89 -9.41
CA LYS A 35 18.72 0.44 -8.56
C LYS A 35 19.93 1.38 -8.71
N GLU A 36 20.37 1.90 -7.57
CA GLU A 36 21.58 2.69 -7.49
C GLU A 36 22.41 2.24 -6.28
N ASN A 37 23.62 1.77 -6.52
CA ASN A 37 24.50 1.20 -5.49
C ASN A 37 23.81 0.09 -4.68
N ASN A 38 23.55 0.35 -3.38
CA ASN A 38 22.89 -0.57 -2.45
C ASN A 38 21.38 -0.26 -2.27
N ILE A 39 20.86 0.75 -2.98
CA ILE A 39 19.47 1.17 -2.89
C ILE A 39 18.71 0.54 -4.06
N GLU A 40 17.60 -0.09 -3.76
CA GLU A 40 16.71 -0.71 -4.74
C GLU A 40 15.27 -0.26 -4.47
N ILE A 41 14.56 0.14 -5.53
CA ILE A 41 13.15 0.54 -5.48
C ILE A 41 12.34 -0.49 -6.25
N TYR A 42 11.33 -1.06 -5.61
CA TYR A 42 10.48 -2.09 -6.19
C TYR A 42 9.04 -1.63 -6.35
N TYR A 43 8.37 -2.17 -7.33
CA TYR A 43 6.97 -1.85 -7.63
C TYR A 43 6.01 -2.39 -6.56
N ALA A 44 5.01 -1.57 -6.20
CA ALA A 44 3.83 -1.97 -5.44
C ALA A 44 2.64 -1.05 -5.78
N PRO A 45 1.42 -1.59 -6.03
CA PRO A 45 0.31 -0.83 -6.63
C PRO A 45 -0.46 0.08 -5.67
N HIS A 46 -0.38 -0.11 -4.35
CA HIS A 46 -1.30 0.50 -3.39
C HIS A 46 -1.21 2.04 -3.28
N ASN A 47 -0.10 2.67 -3.68
CA ASN A 47 0.04 4.13 -3.68
C ASN A 47 -0.33 4.78 -5.02
N GLU A 48 -0.89 4.03 -5.95
CA GLU A 48 -1.42 4.57 -7.21
C GLU A 48 -2.87 5.06 -7.06
N TYR A 49 -3.65 4.47 -6.14
CA TYR A 49 -5.00 4.94 -5.85
C TYR A 49 -4.99 6.29 -5.17
N PHE A 50 -5.77 7.24 -5.68
CA PHE A 50 -5.92 8.58 -5.13
C PHE A 50 -7.38 8.84 -4.73
N ASN A 51 -7.61 9.11 -3.43
CA ASN A 51 -8.92 9.46 -2.91
C ASN A 51 -9.15 10.98 -2.98
N GLN A 52 -9.89 11.44 -3.99
CA GLN A 52 -10.19 12.86 -4.18
C GLN A 52 -11.13 13.46 -3.12
N LYS A 53 -11.85 12.63 -2.37
CA LYS A 53 -12.82 13.06 -1.35
C LYS A 53 -12.22 13.12 0.06
N ALA A 54 -10.96 12.71 0.21
CA ALA A 54 -10.30 12.66 1.50
C ALA A 54 -10.24 14.02 2.18
N LYS A 55 -10.53 14.03 3.47
CA LYS A 55 -10.37 15.18 4.37
C LYS A 55 -9.11 15.05 5.24
N ILE A 56 -8.62 13.82 5.39
CA ILE A 56 -7.46 13.48 6.21
C ILE A 56 -6.40 12.85 5.31
N PHE A 57 -5.19 13.38 5.41
CA PHE A 57 -4.02 12.87 4.70
C PHE A 57 -2.98 12.40 5.71
N ILE A 58 -2.60 11.11 5.62
CA ILE A 58 -1.48 10.56 6.38
C ILE A 58 -0.35 10.27 5.40
N VAL A 59 0.78 10.95 5.58
CA VAL A 59 1.92 10.86 4.69
C VAL A 59 3.04 10.09 5.39
N GLY A 60 3.43 8.94 4.84
CA GLY A 60 4.61 8.18 5.25
C GLY A 60 5.86 8.53 4.43
N ILE A 61 6.99 7.92 4.75
CA ILE A 61 8.25 8.09 4.00
C ILE A 61 8.25 7.16 2.77
N THR A 62 8.18 5.86 3.01
CA THR A 62 8.14 4.81 1.98
C THR A 62 7.40 3.58 2.52
N PRO A 63 6.72 2.80 1.68
CA PRO A 63 6.12 1.54 2.14
C PRO A 63 7.20 0.51 2.51
N GLY A 64 6.90 -0.35 3.48
CA GLY A 64 7.73 -1.50 3.80
C GLY A 64 7.36 -2.75 3.00
N PHE A 65 8.16 -3.81 3.13
CA PHE A 65 7.93 -5.08 2.44
C PHE A 65 6.56 -5.71 2.76
N GLN A 66 6.10 -5.62 4.01
CA GLN A 66 4.78 -6.15 4.38
C GLN A 66 3.65 -5.50 3.58
N GLN A 67 3.71 -4.18 3.39
CA GLN A 67 2.73 -3.45 2.58
C GLN A 67 2.82 -3.85 1.09
N MET A 68 4.04 -4.01 0.56
CA MET A 68 4.28 -4.50 -0.79
C MET A 68 3.66 -5.89 -1.00
N SER A 69 3.99 -6.86 -0.12
CA SER A 69 3.49 -8.23 -0.19
C SER A 69 1.95 -8.27 -0.12
N THR A 70 1.35 -7.50 0.80
CA THR A 70 -0.12 -7.40 0.91
C THR A 70 -0.73 -6.79 -0.35
N ALA A 71 -0.16 -5.71 -0.88
CA ALA A 71 -0.69 -5.04 -2.07
C ALA A 71 -0.62 -5.94 -3.31
N ILE A 72 0.50 -6.62 -3.54
CA ILE A 72 0.66 -7.54 -4.69
C ILE A 72 -0.23 -8.77 -4.53
N SER A 73 -0.35 -9.34 -3.31
CA SER A 73 -1.27 -10.44 -3.03
C SER A 73 -2.72 -10.05 -3.32
N THR A 74 -3.13 -8.86 -2.89
CA THR A 74 -4.47 -8.34 -3.18
C THR A 74 -4.67 -8.13 -4.68
N ALA A 75 -3.72 -7.48 -5.36
CA ALA A 75 -3.79 -7.29 -6.81
C ALA A 75 -3.90 -8.64 -7.55
N ARG A 76 -3.10 -9.65 -7.13
CA ARG A 76 -3.13 -10.99 -7.73
C ARG A 76 -4.52 -11.64 -7.63
N LYS A 77 -5.18 -11.51 -6.49
CA LYS A 77 -6.52 -12.07 -6.25
C LYS A 77 -7.59 -11.29 -7.03
N GLU A 78 -7.58 -9.98 -6.92
CA GLU A 78 -8.60 -9.13 -7.57
C GLU A 78 -8.56 -9.22 -9.09
N LEU A 79 -7.37 -9.31 -9.70
CA LEU A 79 -7.18 -9.48 -11.14
C LEU A 79 -7.72 -10.80 -11.70
N GLU A 80 -8.15 -11.76 -10.87
CA GLU A 80 -8.91 -12.95 -11.31
C GLU A 80 -10.38 -12.63 -11.60
N PHE A 81 -10.92 -11.58 -10.98
CA PHE A 81 -12.34 -11.27 -11.00
C PHE A 81 -12.69 -10.01 -11.79
N THR A 82 -11.75 -9.08 -11.96
CA THR A 82 -11.97 -7.81 -12.63
C THR A 82 -10.74 -7.32 -13.39
N ASP A 83 -10.99 -6.67 -14.52
CA ASP A 83 -9.98 -5.91 -15.27
C ASP A 83 -10.05 -4.40 -14.99
N ASP A 84 -10.93 -3.95 -14.08
CA ASP A 84 -11.00 -2.56 -13.64
C ASP A 84 -9.79 -2.23 -12.74
N ILE A 85 -8.79 -1.61 -13.35
CA ILE A 85 -7.54 -1.24 -12.70
C ILE A 85 -7.76 -0.29 -11.51
N ASN A 86 -8.73 0.62 -11.58
CA ASN A 86 -9.00 1.56 -10.48
C ASN A 86 -9.58 0.82 -9.26
N GLU A 87 -10.47 -0.15 -9.49
CA GLU A 87 -11.01 -0.99 -8.43
C GLU A 87 -9.90 -1.82 -7.78
N VAL A 88 -9.04 -2.45 -8.57
CA VAL A 88 -7.89 -3.23 -8.05
C VAL A 88 -6.95 -2.34 -7.23
N GLN A 89 -6.61 -1.14 -7.71
CA GLN A 89 -5.77 -0.18 -6.98
C GLN A 89 -6.41 0.24 -5.64
N TYR A 90 -7.72 0.48 -5.64
CA TYR A 90 -8.47 0.78 -4.42
C TYR A 90 -8.39 -0.37 -3.41
N ARG A 91 -8.66 -1.61 -3.84
CA ARG A 91 -8.57 -2.79 -2.98
C ARG A 91 -7.15 -2.98 -2.42
N CYS A 92 -6.13 -2.78 -3.24
CA CYS A 92 -4.73 -2.81 -2.80
C CYS A 92 -4.45 -1.74 -1.73
N LYS A 93 -4.98 -0.52 -1.92
CA LYS A 93 -4.84 0.56 -0.94
C LYS A 93 -5.48 0.20 0.40
N VAL A 94 -6.73 -0.27 0.39
CA VAL A 94 -7.47 -0.62 1.62
C VAL A 94 -6.76 -1.74 2.39
N ALA A 95 -6.28 -2.76 1.68
CA ALA A 95 -5.59 -3.89 2.31
C ALA A 95 -4.21 -3.52 2.87
N ALA A 96 -3.40 -2.76 2.12
CA ALA A 96 -2.00 -2.53 2.43
C ALA A 96 -1.73 -1.32 3.34
N ARG A 97 -2.62 -0.30 3.36
CA ARG A 97 -2.40 0.91 4.16
C ARG A 97 -2.18 0.59 5.64
N PHE A 98 -0.98 0.86 6.13
CA PHE A 98 -0.58 0.60 7.52
C PHE A 98 -0.93 -0.80 8.02
N SER A 99 -0.85 -1.82 7.18
CA SER A 99 -1.21 -3.19 7.55
C SER A 99 -0.44 -3.70 8.77
N GLY A 100 -1.13 -4.51 9.61
CA GLY A 100 -0.56 -5.08 10.83
C GLY A 100 -0.64 -4.17 12.05
N SER A 101 0.31 -4.30 12.97
CA SER A 101 0.35 -3.56 14.25
C SER A 101 0.43 -2.04 14.08
N LEU A 102 1.01 -1.56 12.98
CA LEU A 102 1.15 -0.13 12.71
C LEU A 102 -0.22 0.55 12.59
N ARG A 103 -1.21 -0.09 11.96
CA ARG A 103 -2.59 0.45 11.86
C ARG A 103 -3.20 0.65 13.25
N LYS A 104 -3.08 -0.35 14.13
CA LYS A 104 -3.58 -0.26 15.50
C LYS A 104 -2.94 0.90 16.27
N ASN A 105 -1.63 1.04 16.15
CA ASN A 105 -0.91 2.13 16.81
C ASN A 105 -1.36 3.51 16.31
N ILE A 106 -1.51 3.68 15.00
CA ILE A 106 -1.97 4.94 14.41
C ILE A 106 -3.40 5.26 14.86
N ILE A 107 -4.31 4.29 14.88
CA ILE A 107 -5.68 4.47 15.37
C ILE A 107 -5.68 4.94 16.82
N ASN A 108 -4.90 4.29 17.69
CA ASN A 108 -4.80 4.69 19.09
C ASN A 108 -4.26 6.11 19.24
N MET A 109 -3.14 6.43 18.59
CA MET A 109 -2.55 7.78 18.63
C MET A 109 -3.52 8.87 18.15
N LEU A 110 -4.28 8.61 17.10
CA LEU A 110 -5.24 9.57 16.56
C LEU A 110 -6.48 9.71 17.44
N ASN A 111 -6.91 8.65 18.14
CA ASN A 111 -7.94 8.73 19.17
C ASN A 111 -7.44 9.52 20.39
N ASP A 112 -6.20 9.30 20.83
CA ASP A 112 -5.60 10.00 21.98
C ASP A 112 -5.55 11.52 21.76
N ILE A 113 -5.31 11.98 20.54
CA ILE A 113 -5.40 13.41 20.18
C ILE A 113 -6.83 13.88 19.84
N LYS A 114 -7.84 13.04 20.10
CA LYS A 114 -9.28 13.34 19.91
C LYS A 114 -9.69 13.66 18.47
N LEU A 115 -9.03 13.06 17.49
CA LEU A 115 -9.42 13.22 16.09
C LEU A 115 -10.84 12.67 15.84
N ASN A 116 -11.22 11.60 16.52
CA ASN A 116 -12.58 11.06 16.47
C ASN A 116 -13.65 12.07 16.89
N GLU A 117 -13.41 12.86 17.96
CA GLU A 117 -14.32 13.92 18.39
C GLU A 117 -14.46 15.01 17.31
N ALA A 118 -13.33 15.45 16.74
CA ALA A 118 -13.32 16.45 15.66
C ALA A 118 -14.04 15.99 14.38
N LEU A 119 -14.06 14.70 14.13
CA LEU A 119 -14.73 14.07 12.97
C LEU A 119 -16.20 13.68 13.27
N HIS A 120 -16.65 13.81 14.51
CA HIS A 120 -17.96 13.34 14.98
C HIS A 120 -18.18 11.85 14.69
N ILE A 121 -17.19 11.01 15.03
CA ILE A 121 -17.19 9.55 14.92
C ILE A 121 -16.85 8.92 16.27
N GLU A 122 -17.20 7.67 16.46
CA GLU A 122 -16.92 6.98 17.73
C GLU A 122 -15.43 6.64 17.89
N SER A 123 -14.81 6.18 16.81
CA SER A 123 -13.39 5.82 16.78
C SER A 123 -12.76 6.14 15.43
N VAL A 124 -11.47 6.48 15.46
CA VAL A 124 -10.67 6.67 14.23
C VAL A 124 -10.58 5.36 13.41
N SER A 125 -10.87 4.19 13.98
CA SER A 125 -10.96 2.95 13.20
C SER A 125 -11.93 3.05 12.01
N GLU A 126 -13.04 3.79 12.16
CA GLU A 126 -14.04 3.98 11.10
C GLU A 126 -13.47 4.59 9.80
N ILE A 127 -12.42 5.44 9.89
CA ILE A 127 -11.78 5.98 8.67
C ILE A 127 -10.88 4.97 7.95
N PHE A 128 -10.62 3.82 8.56
CA PHE A 128 -9.94 2.69 7.92
C PHE A 128 -10.92 1.63 7.41
N GLU A 129 -12.21 1.77 7.72
CA GLU A 129 -13.30 0.84 7.43
C GLU A 129 -14.40 1.54 6.64
N GLU A 130 -15.62 1.67 7.21
CA GLU A 130 -16.82 2.17 6.51
C GLU A 130 -16.77 3.66 6.11
N LYS A 131 -15.92 4.47 6.76
CA LYS A 131 -15.71 5.89 6.43
C LYS A 131 -14.36 6.15 5.73
N ASP A 132 -13.84 5.17 5.03
CA ASP A 132 -12.52 5.24 4.39
C ASP A 132 -12.44 6.31 3.29
N TYR A 133 -13.57 6.79 2.80
CA TYR A 133 -13.65 7.95 1.91
C TYR A 133 -13.11 9.25 2.52
N LEU A 134 -13.00 9.33 3.86
CA LEU A 134 -12.41 10.47 4.56
C LEU A 134 -10.89 10.45 4.57
N LEU A 135 -10.28 9.30 4.34
CA LEU A 135 -8.85 9.07 4.49
C LEU A 135 -8.12 8.91 3.16
N HIS A 136 -7.02 9.61 3.00
CA HIS A 136 -6.00 9.29 2.00
C HIS A 136 -4.66 9.03 2.69
N THR A 137 -4.06 7.89 2.38
CA THR A 137 -2.71 7.54 2.85
C THR A 137 -1.77 7.50 1.65
N VAL A 138 -0.60 8.08 1.79
CA VAL A 138 0.39 8.14 0.72
C VAL A 138 1.79 8.12 1.32
N SER A 139 2.80 7.79 0.52
CA SER A 139 4.20 7.92 0.91
C SER A 139 4.90 8.94 0.01
N LEU A 140 5.86 9.69 0.57
CA LEU A 140 6.69 10.63 -0.19
C LEU A 140 7.41 9.92 -1.35
N ILE A 141 7.96 8.73 -1.07
CA ILE A 141 8.43 7.79 -2.09
C ILE A 141 7.34 6.72 -2.21
N PRO A 142 6.57 6.69 -3.32
CA PRO A 142 5.35 5.87 -3.40
C PRO A 142 5.62 4.37 -3.48
N TYR A 143 6.85 3.98 -3.79
CA TYR A 143 7.28 2.60 -3.94
C TYR A 143 8.19 2.15 -2.81
N PRO A 144 8.19 0.85 -2.45
CA PRO A 144 9.08 0.29 -1.43
C PRO A 144 10.56 0.49 -1.77
N VAL A 145 11.30 1.01 -0.80
CA VAL A 145 12.76 1.22 -0.90
C VAL A 145 13.47 0.23 0.01
N PHE A 146 14.50 -0.41 -0.53
CA PHE A 146 15.35 -1.35 0.20
C PHE A 146 16.80 -0.93 0.13
N VAL A 147 17.51 -1.15 1.22
CA VAL A 147 18.97 -1.02 1.29
C VAL A 147 19.54 -2.39 1.63
N LYS A 148 20.31 -2.99 0.71
CA LYS A 148 20.82 -4.37 0.87
C LYS A 148 19.70 -5.39 1.19
N LYS A 149 18.56 -5.28 0.49
CA LYS A 149 17.35 -6.10 0.68
C LYS A 149 16.63 -5.92 2.04
N GLU A 150 17.04 -4.97 2.89
CA GLU A 150 16.32 -4.61 4.09
C GLU A 150 15.47 -3.34 3.87
N ASN A 151 14.32 -3.25 4.57
CA ASN A 151 13.47 -2.06 4.46
C ASN A 151 14.25 -0.80 4.81
N TYR A 152 14.11 0.24 3.99
CA TYR A 152 14.59 1.57 4.35
C TYR A 152 13.71 2.12 5.49
N THR A 153 14.33 2.57 6.55
CA THR A 153 13.64 3.06 7.75
C THR A 153 13.84 4.55 8.03
N GLY A 154 14.58 5.25 7.17
CA GLY A 154 14.94 6.66 7.31
C GLY A 154 16.37 6.84 7.77
#